data_fba8a92ff602fa4d05b17a02c0ee8a53
#
_entry.id   fba8a92ff602fa4d05b17a02c0ee8a53
#
_cell.length_a   1.000
_cell.length_b   1.000
_cell.length_c   1.000
_cell.angle_alpha   90.00
_cell.angle_beta   90.00
_cell.angle_gamma   90.00
#
_symmetry.space_group_name_H-M   'P 1'
#
loop_
_entity.id
_entity.type
_entity.pdbx_description
1 polymer ?
#
loop_
_entity_poly.entity_id
_entity_poly.type
_entity_poly.pdbx_seq_one_letter_code
_entity_poly.pdbx_strand_id
1 'polypeptide(L)'
;MPVHDASSLAAALSRTSFMDVFQRLDHAVLESLWSEGDARSALEAMVGNPAASPDTRFLAAEILFAKVPGYPPPDAVENLAAIYADALRNAPKAMANPWGMPGMQDGQIAQHVLLLGEAAIPALRAQLDDARSVTFSGSKEATFGNSYHYRIKDIAAELIARIRNLPFIPDIDPAGRDGAIRKLAMTLK
;
A
#
# COMPACT_ATOMS: atom_id res chain seq x y z
N MET A 1 -11.53 26.78 22.91
CA MET A 1 -11.46 25.68 21.94
C MET A 1 -10.19 24.87 22.26
N PRO A 2 -10.26 23.54 22.49
CA PRO A 2 -9.05 22.78 22.69
C PRO A 2 -8.21 22.87 21.41
N VAL A 3 -6.97 23.31 21.54
CA VAL A 3 -5.94 23.18 20.51
C VAL A 3 -5.63 21.69 20.45
N HIS A 4 -6.22 20.97 19.50
CA HIS A 4 -5.84 19.58 19.24
C HIS A 4 -4.45 19.62 18.63
N ASP A 5 -3.48 19.26 19.46
CA ASP A 5 -2.04 19.22 19.16
C ASP A 5 -1.75 18.06 18.18
N ALA A 6 -0.74 18.21 17.33
CA ALA A 6 -0.21 17.14 16.46
C ALA A 6 0.09 15.83 17.24
N SER A 7 0.33 15.93 18.54
CA SER A 7 0.46 14.83 19.49
C SER A 7 -0.83 14.00 19.65
N SER A 8 -2.03 14.65 19.62
CA SER A 8 -3.31 13.94 19.75
C SER A 8 -3.64 13.11 18.51
N LEU A 9 -3.40 13.67 17.32
CA LEU A 9 -3.58 12.95 16.05
C LEU A 9 -2.59 11.77 15.92
N ALA A 10 -1.33 11.96 16.29
CA ALA A 10 -0.35 10.89 16.31
C ALA A 10 -0.76 9.75 17.24
N ALA A 11 -1.26 10.07 18.44
CA ALA A 11 -1.76 9.09 19.39
C ALA A 11 -3.04 8.40 18.90
N ALA A 12 -3.91 9.07 18.16
CA ALA A 12 -5.08 8.48 17.53
C ALA A 12 -4.67 7.51 16.41
N LEU A 13 -3.78 7.93 15.51
CA LEU A 13 -3.27 7.10 14.42
C LEU A 13 -2.56 5.83 14.91
N SER A 14 -1.79 5.93 16.00
CA SER A 14 -1.07 4.76 16.55
C SER A 14 -1.99 3.66 17.12
N ARG A 15 -3.26 3.98 17.38
CA ARG A 15 -4.30 3.05 17.87
C ARG A 15 -5.31 2.65 16.80
N THR A 16 -5.16 3.16 15.59
CA THR A 16 -6.11 2.97 14.48
C THR A 16 -5.46 2.14 13.39
N SER A 17 -6.16 1.17 12.85
CA SER A 17 -5.70 0.38 11.71
C SER A 17 -6.25 0.90 10.39
N PHE A 18 -5.62 0.51 9.28
CA PHE A 18 -6.15 0.74 7.94
C PHE A 18 -7.59 0.20 7.79
N MET A 19 -7.88 -0.96 8.37
CA MET A 19 -9.21 -1.58 8.32
C MET A 19 -10.27 -0.73 9.03
N ASP A 20 -9.90 -0.09 10.14
CA ASP A 20 -10.81 0.79 10.88
C ASP A 20 -11.18 2.04 10.08
N VAL A 21 -10.26 2.56 9.28
CA VAL A 21 -10.46 3.80 8.53
C VAL A 21 -11.15 3.55 7.18
N PHE A 22 -10.72 2.52 6.43
CA PHE A 22 -11.08 2.38 5.03
C PHE A 22 -11.97 1.17 4.71
N GLN A 23 -12.10 0.21 5.62
CA GLN A 23 -12.91 -0.98 5.39
C GLN A 23 -14.26 -0.95 6.14
N ARG A 24 -14.46 -0.01 7.04
CA ARG A 24 -15.74 0.22 7.69
C ARG A 24 -16.62 1.14 6.83
N LEU A 25 -17.91 0.81 6.75
CA LEU A 25 -18.85 1.50 5.85
C LEU A 25 -19.22 2.93 6.29
N ASP A 26 -19.01 3.28 7.55
CA ASP A 26 -19.46 4.56 8.09
C ASP A 26 -18.46 5.72 7.93
N HIS A 27 -17.24 5.43 7.54
CA HIS A 27 -16.16 6.41 7.39
C HIS A 27 -15.95 7.39 8.58
N ALA A 28 -16.66 7.17 9.70
CA ALA A 28 -16.65 8.10 10.83
C ALA A 28 -15.26 8.31 11.42
N VAL A 29 -14.43 7.25 11.42
CA VAL A 29 -13.05 7.32 11.90
C VAL A 29 -12.21 8.23 10.99
N LEU A 30 -12.35 8.11 9.67
CA LEU A 30 -11.65 8.96 8.71
C LEU A 30 -12.03 10.43 8.87
N GLU A 31 -13.32 10.72 8.98
CA GLU A 31 -13.82 12.10 9.17
C GLU A 31 -13.36 12.68 10.51
N SER A 32 -13.37 11.88 11.57
CA SER A 32 -12.87 12.28 12.87
C SER A 32 -11.39 12.66 12.82
N LEU A 33 -10.55 11.82 12.24
CA LEU A 33 -9.11 12.09 12.10
C LEU A 33 -8.84 13.34 11.25
N TRP A 34 -9.61 13.53 10.18
CA TRP A 34 -9.45 14.68 9.29
C TRP A 34 -9.93 15.99 9.89
N SER A 35 -10.92 15.96 10.76
CA SER A 35 -11.49 17.15 11.40
C SER A 35 -10.65 17.71 12.55
N GLU A 36 -9.57 17.05 12.94
CA GLU A 36 -8.70 17.48 14.03
C GLU A 36 -7.74 18.60 13.59
N GLY A 37 -8.11 19.85 13.89
CA GLY A 37 -7.23 21.03 13.71
C GLY A 37 -6.64 21.18 12.32
N ASP A 38 -5.32 21.35 12.21
CA ASP A 38 -4.58 21.33 10.95
C ASP A 38 -4.14 19.89 10.63
N ALA A 39 -5.12 19.01 10.41
CA ALA A 39 -4.90 17.59 10.16
C ALA A 39 -3.97 17.35 8.95
N ARG A 40 -4.08 18.17 7.90
CA ARG A 40 -3.24 18.02 6.70
C ARG A 40 -1.75 18.15 7.05
N SER A 41 -1.35 19.28 7.64
CA SER A 41 0.06 19.52 8.00
C SER A 41 0.58 18.48 9.01
N ALA A 42 -0.26 18.06 9.96
CA ALA A 42 0.11 17.04 10.94
C ALA A 42 0.32 15.66 10.28
N LEU A 43 -0.53 15.27 9.32
CA LEU A 43 -0.38 14.03 8.56
C LEU A 43 0.84 14.07 7.63
N GLU A 44 1.09 15.18 6.93
CA GLU A 44 2.28 15.37 6.10
C GLU A 44 3.57 15.27 6.95
N ALA A 45 3.59 15.89 8.13
CA ALA A 45 4.70 15.77 9.08
C ALA A 45 4.87 14.32 9.57
N MET A 46 3.77 13.58 9.79
CA MET A 46 3.81 12.17 10.19
C MET A 46 4.41 11.28 9.10
N VAL A 47 4.00 11.46 7.85
CA VAL A 47 4.59 10.76 6.69
C VAL A 47 6.10 11.03 6.60
N GLY A 48 6.54 12.26 6.86
CA GLY A 48 7.95 12.66 6.83
C GLY A 48 8.76 12.21 8.05
N ASN A 49 8.15 11.73 9.12
CA ASN A 49 8.82 11.43 10.37
C ASN A 49 9.36 9.98 10.43
N PRO A 50 10.68 9.74 10.30
CA PRO A 50 11.25 8.39 10.35
C PRO A 50 11.16 7.73 11.74
N ALA A 51 10.88 8.50 12.80
CA ALA A 51 10.70 7.97 14.15
C ALA A 51 9.27 7.46 14.41
N ALA A 52 8.30 7.80 13.55
CA ALA A 52 6.96 7.25 13.63
C ALA A 52 6.95 5.79 13.14
N SER A 53 6.02 4.98 13.67
CA SER A 53 5.92 3.59 13.24
C SER A 53 5.56 3.48 11.74
N PRO A 54 6.03 2.43 11.04
CA PRO A 54 5.67 2.21 9.63
C PRO A 54 4.17 2.23 9.39
N ASP A 55 3.38 1.58 10.25
CA ASP A 55 1.93 1.52 10.13
C ASP A 55 1.28 2.89 10.31
N THR A 56 1.77 3.71 11.23
CA THR A 56 1.29 5.08 11.44
C THR A 56 1.58 5.97 10.22
N ARG A 57 2.79 5.87 9.67
CA ARG A 57 3.19 6.62 8.46
C ARG A 57 2.36 6.21 7.25
N PHE A 58 2.14 4.90 7.08
CA PHE A 58 1.31 4.36 6.02
C PHE A 58 -0.14 4.83 6.13
N LEU A 59 -0.75 4.76 7.32
CA LEU A 59 -2.10 5.21 7.55
C LEU A 59 -2.26 6.72 7.29
N ALA A 60 -1.29 7.53 7.72
CA ALA A 60 -1.27 8.97 7.43
C ALA A 60 -1.22 9.25 5.92
N ALA A 61 -0.41 8.49 5.17
CA ALA A 61 -0.34 8.60 3.70
C ALA A 61 -1.68 8.25 3.04
N GLU A 62 -2.33 7.16 3.46
CA GLU A 62 -3.64 6.75 2.92
C GLU A 62 -4.74 7.80 3.19
N ILE A 63 -4.74 8.43 4.38
CA ILE A 63 -5.67 9.51 4.69
C ILE A 63 -5.41 10.72 3.77
N LEU A 64 -4.15 11.08 3.53
CA LEU A 64 -3.80 12.17 2.61
C LEU A 64 -4.24 11.86 1.18
N PHE A 65 -4.05 10.65 0.68
CA PHE A 65 -4.57 10.24 -0.63
C PHE A 65 -6.10 10.36 -0.71
N ALA A 66 -6.81 10.00 0.36
CA ALA A 66 -8.26 10.06 0.40
C ALA A 66 -8.82 11.50 0.48
N LYS A 67 -8.08 12.42 1.11
CA LYS A 67 -8.60 13.75 1.48
C LYS A 67 -7.98 14.92 0.72
N VAL A 68 -6.79 14.73 0.12
CA VAL A 68 -6.07 15.83 -0.55
C VAL A 68 -6.07 15.60 -2.07
N PRO A 69 -6.88 16.36 -2.83
CA PRO A 69 -6.84 16.27 -4.28
C PRO A 69 -5.44 16.53 -4.84
N GLY A 70 -4.97 15.65 -5.74
CA GLY A 70 -3.66 15.77 -6.36
C GLY A 70 -2.48 15.35 -5.48
N TYR A 71 -2.72 14.72 -4.32
CA TYR A 71 -1.66 14.08 -3.56
C TYR A 71 -1.08 12.87 -4.32
N PRO A 72 0.24 12.61 -4.28
CA PRO A 72 1.26 13.28 -3.46
C PRO A 72 1.96 14.45 -4.18
N PRO A 73 2.58 15.36 -3.44
CA PRO A 73 3.50 16.33 -4.02
C PRO A 73 4.78 15.62 -4.50
N PRO A 74 5.48 16.17 -5.54
CA PRO A 74 6.62 15.50 -6.15
C PRO A 74 7.78 15.15 -5.19
N ASP A 75 8.01 15.97 -4.18
CA ASP A 75 9.05 15.80 -3.18
C ASP A 75 8.75 14.70 -2.13
N ALA A 76 7.49 14.28 -2.02
CA ALA A 76 7.09 13.20 -1.12
C ALA A 76 7.18 11.80 -1.74
N VAL A 77 7.28 11.70 -3.07
CA VAL A 77 7.07 10.44 -3.83
C VAL A 77 8.08 9.35 -3.44
N GLU A 78 9.36 9.67 -3.30
CA GLU A 78 10.38 8.68 -2.92
C GLU A 78 10.17 8.15 -1.49
N ASN A 79 9.83 9.04 -0.55
CA ASN A 79 9.54 8.66 0.82
C ASN A 79 8.29 7.77 0.90
N LEU A 80 7.25 8.11 0.15
CA LEU A 80 6.03 7.30 0.04
C LEU A 80 6.34 5.93 -0.57
N ALA A 81 7.17 5.84 -1.60
CA ALA A 81 7.56 4.57 -2.18
C ALA A 81 8.17 3.61 -1.13
N ALA A 82 9.02 4.13 -0.23
CA ALA A 82 9.57 3.34 0.87
C ALA A 82 8.49 2.92 1.88
N ILE A 83 7.56 3.81 2.23
CA ILE A 83 6.43 3.52 3.14
C ILE A 83 5.55 2.40 2.57
N TYR A 84 5.18 2.49 1.29
CA TYR A 84 4.34 1.48 0.64
C TYR A 84 5.06 0.14 0.48
N ALA A 85 6.36 0.13 0.21
CA ALA A 85 7.13 -1.11 0.19
C ALA A 85 7.18 -1.78 1.58
N ASP A 86 7.30 -1.00 2.65
CA ASP A 86 7.22 -1.53 4.02
C ASP A 86 5.82 -2.06 4.35
N ALA A 87 4.77 -1.37 3.92
CA ALA A 87 3.39 -1.83 4.07
C ALA A 87 3.13 -3.14 3.31
N LEU A 88 3.66 -3.28 2.07
CA LEU A 88 3.57 -4.53 1.31
C LEU A 88 4.29 -5.68 2.04
N ARG A 89 5.45 -5.41 2.63
CA ARG A 89 6.22 -6.39 3.42
C ARG A 89 5.43 -6.90 4.63
N ASN A 90 4.50 -6.10 5.15
CA ASN A 90 3.61 -6.43 6.26
C ASN A 90 2.26 -7.03 5.81
N ALA A 91 1.95 -7.07 4.52
CA ALA A 91 0.71 -7.61 3.98
C ALA A 91 0.37 -9.05 4.44
N PRO A 92 1.32 -9.97 4.69
CA PRO A 92 0.99 -11.29 5.25
C PRO A 92 0.34 -11.28 6.64
N LYS A 93 0.45 -10.18 7.38
CA LYS A 93 -0.16 -9.99 8.71
C LYS A 93 -1.56 -9.39 8.65
N ALA A 94 -2.00 -9.00 7.47
CA ALA A 94 -3.27 -8.33 7.22
C ALA A 94 -3.94 -8.93 5.97
N MET A 95 -5.17 -8.48 5.64
CA MET A 95 -5.80 -8.89 4.41
C MET A 95 -5.18 -8.18 3.20
N ALA A 96 -4.89 -8.93 2.14
CA ALA A 96 -4.27 -8.40 0.92
C ALA A 96 -5.26 -7.72 -0.04
N ASN A 97 -6.57 -7.76 0.24
CA ASN A 97 -7.60 -7.16 -0.63
C ASN A 97 -7.32 -5.71 -1.04
N PRO A 98 -6.85 -4.82 -0.15
CA PRO A 98 -6.54 -3.44 -0.53
C PRO A 98 -5.39 -3.30 -1.55
N TRP A 99 -4.55 -4.35 -1.69
CA TRP A 99 -3.51 -4.44 -2.73
C TRP A 99 -4.06 -4.92 -4.07
N GLY A 100 -5.23 -5.56 -4.07
CA GLY A 100 -5.78 -6.21 -5.25
C GLY A 100 -5.19 -7.59 -5.55
N MET A 101 -5.84 -8.30 -6.46
CA MET A 101 -5.38 -9.62 -6.92
C MET A 101 -4.62 -9.46 -8.23
N PRO A 102 -3.37 -9.94 -8.33
CA PRO A 102 -2.60 -9.89 -9.56
C PRO A 102 -3.37 -10.40 -10.78
N GLY A 103 -3.44 -9.59 -11.84
CA GLY A 103 -4.13 -9.89 -13.09
C GLY A 103 -5.66 -9.86 -13.05
N MET A 104 -6.29 -9.59 -11.92
CA MET A 104 -7.76 -9.69 -11.79
C MET A 104 -8.43 -8.42 -11.28
N GLN A 105 -7.96 -7.86 -10.20
CA GLN A 105 -8.64 -6.76 -9.51
C GLN A 105 -7.64 -5.82 -8.84
N ASP A 106 -7.88 -4.53 -9.01
CA ASP A 106 -7.09 -3.49 -8.37
C ASP A 106 -7.63 -3.17 -6.98
N GLY A 107 -6.72 -3.08 -6.01
CA GLY A 107 -7.02 -2.54 -4.70
C GLY A 107 -6.68 -1.04 -4.60
N GLN A 108 -7.25 -0.38 -3.61
CA GLN A 108 -6.99 1.03 -3.33
C GLN A 108 -5.49 1.33 -3.17
N ILE A 109 -4.79 0.49 -2.40
CA ILE A 109 -3.35 0.66 -2.13
C ILE A 109 -2.54 0.50 -3.42
N ALA A 110 -2.89 -0.47 -4.27
CA ALA A 110 -2.24 -0.65 -5.57
C ALA A 110 -2.35 0.61 -6.44
N GLN A 111 -3.54 1.23 -6.47
CA GLN A 111 -3.74 2.49 -7.22
C GLN A 111 -2.82 3.61 -6.73
N HIS A 112 -2.67 3.77 -5.41
CA HIS A 112 -1.77 4.77 -4.85
C HIS A 112 -0.31 4.48 -5.22
N VAL A 113 0.13 3.21 -5.16
CA VAL A 113 1.49 2.84 -5.62
C VAL A 113 1.70 3.16 -7.10
N LEU A 114 0.70 2.93 -7.96
CA LEU A 114 0.80 3.28 -9.38
C LEU A 114 0.95 4.79 -9.61
N LEU A 115 0.33 5.63 -8.78
CA LEU A 115 0.52 7.09 -8.82
C LEU A 115 1.94 7.52 -8.44
N LEU A 116 2.68 6.72 -7.65
CA LEU A 116 4.10 6.98 -7.34
C LEU A 116 5.01 6.72 -8.55
N GLY A 117 4.56 5.93 -9.52
CA GLY A 117 5.26 5.67 -10.77
C GLY A 117 6.66 5.08 -10.59
N GLU A 118 7.61 5.50 -11.42
CA GLU A 118 8.99 4.98 -11.45
C GLU A 118 9.72 5.04 -10.10
N ALA A 119 9.39 5.99 -9.24
CA ALA A 119 10.01 6.12 -7.92
C ALA A 119 9.69 4.93 -6.99
N ALA A 120 8.59 4.20 -7.23
CA ALA A 120 8.25 3.01 -6.47
C ALA A 120 9.08 1.78 -6.87
N ILE A 121 9.64 1.75 -8.09
CA ILE A 121 10.30 0.56 -8.64
C ILE A 121 11.48 0.07 -7.80
N PRO A 122 12.43 0.90 -7.33
CA PRO A 122 13.55 0.42 -6.52
C PRO A 122 13.08 -0.30 -5.25
N ALA A 123 12.09 0.25 -4.55
CA ALA A 123 11.54 -0.31 -3.32
C ALA A 123 10.73 -1.59 -3.56
N LEU A 124 9.93 -1.64 -4.64
CA LEU A 124 9.21 -2.84 -5.06
C LEU A 124 10.17 -3.95 -5.56
N ARG A 125 11.24 -3.57 -6.27
CA ARG A 125 12.26 -4.53 -6.73
C ARG A 125 12.88 -5.30 -5.57
N ALA A 126 13.10 -4.65 -4.43
CA ALA A 126 13.59 -5.31 -3.22
C ALA A 126 12.62 -6.37 -2.65
N GLN A 127 11.37 -6.43 -3.12
CA GLN A 127 10.37 -7.42 -2.71
C GLN A 127 10.28 -8.62 -3.67
N LEU A 128 10.98 -8.62 -4.82
CA LEU A 128 10.84 -9.67 -5.83
C LEU A 128 11.34 -11.05 -5.39
N ASP A 129 12.05 -11.13 -4.28
CA ASP A 129 12.49 -12.40 -3.66
C ASP A 129 11.60 -12.80 -2.46
N ASP A 130 10.64 -11.98 -2.04
CA ASP A 130 9.80 -12.27 -0.87
C ASP A 130 8.70 -13.28 -1.22
N ALA A 131 8.94 -14.53 -0.86
CA ALA A 131 8.03 -15.65 -1.14
C ALA A 131 6.93 -15.85 -0.07
N ARG A 132 6.79 -14.97 0.93
CA ARG A 132 5.74 -15.09 1.94
C ARG A 132 4.36 -14.92 1.29
N SER A 133 3.46 -15.85 1.62
CA SER A 133 2.10 -15.86 1.10
C SER A 133 1.28 -14.70 1.68
N VAL A 134 0.38 -14.17 0.87
CA VAL A 134 -0.64 -13.21 1.29
C VAL A 134 -2.00 -13.88 1.33
N THR A 135 -2.94 -13.32 2.09
CA THR A 135 -4.28 -13.89 2.27
C THR A 135 -5.33 -12.86 1.86
N PHE A 136 -6.33 -13.32 1.15
CA PHE A 136 -7.51 -12.54 0.73
C PHE A 136 -8.74 -12.96 1.53
N SER A 137 -9.69 -12.05 1.69
CA SER A 137 -11.00 -12.29 2.34
C SER A 137 -12.13 -11.95 1.38
N GLY A 138 -13.39 -12.27 1.80
CA GLY A 138 -14.55 -12.14 0.92
C GLY A 138 -14.75 -13.38 0.05
N SER A 139 -15.96 -13.54 -0.53
CA SER A 139 -16.33 -14.78 -1.20
C SER A 139 -15.58 -15.05 -2.50
N LYS A 140 -15.44 -14.05 -3.35
CA LYS A 140 -14.72 -14.16 -4.63
C LYS A 140 -13.21 -14.08 -4.44
N GLU A 141 -12.75 -13.07 -3.73
CA GLU A 141 -11.35 -12.81 -3.47
C GLU A 141 -10.69 -13.95 -2.70
N ALA A 142 -11.39 -14.52 -1.70
CA ALA A 142 -10.89 -15.68 -0.97
C ALA A 142 -10.80 -16.92 -1.86
N THR A 143 -11.79 -17.14 -2.73
CA THR A 143 -11.80 -18.30 -3.60
C THR A 143 -10.68 -18.25 -4.63
N PHE A 144 -10.54 -17.15 -5.35
CA PHE A 144 -9.53 -17.04 -6.40
C PHE A 144 -8.15 -16.68 -5.83
N GLY A 145 -8.04 -15.62 -5.02
CA GLY A 145 -6.77 -15.13 -4.50
C GLY A 145 -6.02 -16.17 -3.69
N ASN A 146 -6.73 -16.90 -2.82
CA ASN A 146 -6.09 -17.93 -1.98
C ASN A 146 -5.79 -19.22 -2.75
N SER A 147 -6.57 -19.58 -3.79
CA SER A 147 -6.27 -20.74 -4.63
C SER A 147 -5.02 -20.59 -5.48
N TYR A 148 -4.65 -19.35 -5.84
CA TYR A 148 -3.41 -19.05 -6.55
C TYR A 148 -2.19 -18.98 -5.62
N HIS A 149 -2.38 -18.97 -4.30
CA HIS A 149 -1.29 -18.84 -3.33
C HIS A 149 -0.36 -17.66 -3.66
N TYR A 150 -0.93 -16.48 -3.87
CA TYR A 150 -0.15 -15.29 -4.16
C TYR A 150 0.80 -14.93 -3.02
N ARG A 151 1.94 -14.36 -3.39
CA ARG A 151 3.04 -14.00 -2.49
C ARG A 151 3.32 -12.49 -2.62
N ILE A 152 4.07 -11.94 -1.70
CA ILE A 152 4.50 -10.52 -1.77
C ILE A 152 5.15 -10.24 -3.12
N LYS A 153 6.08 -11.09 -3.57
CA LYS A 153 6.78 -10.93 -4.85
C LYS A 153 5.85 -10.93 -6.07
N ASP A 154 4.72 -11.63 -6.02
CA ASP A 154 3.75 -11.65 -7.11
C ASP A 154 3.04 -10.30 -7.23
N ILE A 155 2.67 -9.68 -6.09
CA ILE A 155 2.09 -8.32 -6.05
C ILE A 155 3.12 -7.29 -6.49
N ALA A 156 4.35 -7.36 -5.98
CA ALA A 156 5.42 -6.43 -6.35
C ALA A 156 5.73 -6.46 -7.85
N ALA A 157 5.79 -7.65 -8.44
CA ALA A 157 6.03 -7.83 -9.87
C ALA A 157 4.91 -7.27 -10.74
N GLU A 158 3.65 -7.50 -10.35
CA GLU A 158 2.47 -6.91 -11.03
C GLU A 158 2.54 -5.38 -11.01
N LEU A 159 2.80 -4.78 -9.84
CA LEU A 159 2.90 -3.33 -9.71
C LEU A 159 4.03 -2.75 -10.58
N ILE A 160 5.21 -3.36 -10.57
CA ILE A 160 6.34 -2.93 -11.42
C ILE A 160 5.97 -3.04 -12.89
N ALA A 161 5.38 -4.16 -13.31
CA ALA A 161 5.00 -4.36 -14.70
C ALA A 161 3.98 -3.32 -15.16
N ARG A 162 3.01 -2.99 -14.33
CA ARG A 162 2.01 -1.95 -14.62
C ARG A 162 2.62 -0.55 -14.70
N ILE A 163 3.50 -0.19 -13.77
CA ILE A 163 4.24 1.09 -13.83
C ILE A 163 5.01 1.23 -15.15
N ARG A 164 5.64 0.15 -15.61
CA ARG A 164 6.43 0.09 -16.84
C ARG A 164 5.62 -0.21 -18.10
N ASN A 165 4.31 -0.40 -17.96
CA ASN A 165 3.44 -0.84 -19.06
C ASN A 165 3.98 -2.11 -19.75
N LEU A 166 4.49 -3.06 -18.96
CA LEU A 166 4.98 -4.35 -19.42
C LEU A 166 3.91 -5.44 -19.24
N PRO A 167 3.84 -6.43 -20.13
CA PRO A 167 2.93 -7.55 -19.93
C PRO A 167 3.38 -8.40 -18.75
N PHE A 168 2.47 -8.62 -17.80
CA PHE A 168 2.65 -9.55 -16.70
C PHE A 168 1.33 -10.31 -16.49
N ILE A 169 1.32 -11.58 -16.87
CA ILE A 169 0.16 -12.45 -16.70
C ILE A 169 0.50 -13.41 -15.56
N PRO A 170 -0.17 -13.29 -14.41
CA PRO A 170 0.08 -14.19 -13.29
C PRO A 170 -0.42 -15.61 -13.65
N ASP A 171 0.51 -16.56 -13.72
CA ASP A 171 0.21 -17.98 -13.88
C ASP A 171 -0.46 -18.51 -12.60
N ILE A 172 -1.31 -19.54 -12.75
CA ILE A 172 -1.85 -20.26 -11.60
C ILE A 172 -0.73 -21.00 -10.85
N ASP A 173 0.26 -21.53 -11.60
CA ASP A 173 1.42 -22.21 -11.04
C ASP A 173 2.44 -21.21 -10.49
N PRO A 174 2.83 -21.31 -9.20
CA PRO A 174 3.89 -20.51 -8.62
C PRO A 174 5.23 -20.55 -9.38
N ALA A 175 5.59 -21.67 -9.99
CA ALA A 175 6.83 -21.81 -10.77
C ALA A 175 6.76 -21.00 -12.08
N GLY A 176 5.60 -20.97 -12.73
CA GLY A 176 5.34 -20.12 -13.90
C GLY A 176 5.50 -18.63 -13.54
N ARG A 177 4.93 -18.20 -12.41
CA ARG A 177 5.11 -16.83 -11.91
C ARG A 177 6.56 -16.50 -11.60
N ASP A 178 7.31 -17.44 -10.99
CA ASP A 178 8.74 -17.24 -10.73
C ASP A 178 9.54 -17.04 -12.02
N GLY A 179 9.16 -17.73 -13.10
CA GLY A 179 9.71 -17.52 -14.43
C GLY A 179 9.45 -16.11 -14.96
N ALA A 180 8.22 -15.64 -14.85
CA ALA A 180 7.82 -14.28 -15.25
C ALA A 180 8.53 -13.19 -14.42
N ILE A 181 8.63 -13.38 -13.11
CA ILE A 181 9.34 -12.46 -12.21
C ILE A 181 10.83 -12.35 -12.58
N ARG A 182 11.50 -13.48 -12.85
CA ARG A 182 12.91 -13.45 -13.30
C ARG A 182 13.09 -12.69 -14.62
N LYS A 183 12.19 -12.87 -15.58
CA LYS A 183 12.22 -12.12 -16.85
C LYS A 183 12.04 -10.62 -16.60
N LEU A 184 11.05 -10.25 -15.78
CA LEU A 184 10.82 -8.85 -15.40
C LEU A 184 12.05 -8.25 -14.73
N ALA A 185 12.65 -8.93 -13.74
CA ALA A 185 13.83 -8.44 -13.02
C ALA A 185 15.03 -8.15 -13.94
N MET A 186 15.18 -8.91 -15.04
CA MET A 186 16.23 -8.64 -16.05
C MET A 186 16.02 -7.33 -16.81
N THR A 187 14.79 -6.84 -16.92
CA THR A 187 14.47 -5.57 -17.59
C THR A 187 14.70 -4.35 -16.70
N LEU A 188 14.91 -4.55 -15.39
CA LEU A 188 15.05 -3.48 -14.40
C LEU A 188 16.52 -3.08 -14.12
N LYS A 189 17.40 -3.36 -15.05
CA LYS A 189 18.84 -3.03 -14.94
C LYS A 189 19.08 -1.54 -15.21
#